data_0d2146d3b27e396b9be1d11ebe28bdad
#
_entry.id   0d2146d3b27e396b9be1d11ebe28bdad
#
_cell.length_a   1.000
_cell.length_b   1.000
_cell.length_c   1.000
_cell.angle_alpha   90.00
_cell.angle_beta   90.00
_cell.angle_gamma   90.00
#
_symmetry.space_group_name_H-M   'P 1'
#
loop_
_entity.id
_entity.type
_entity.pdbx_description
1 polymer ?
#
loop_
_entity_poly.entity_id
_entity_poly.type
_entity_poly.pdbx_seq_one_letter_code
_entity_poly.pdbx_strand_id
1 'polypeptide(L)'
;PYIAHKIQRALKEILENPDPYQKEKRYFNQEMLKLEGDFYALVESAVNPLDIALKLAAAGNIIDFGPGYDLSRDNVLKTIKESMEKDYSQEVFVSLASALKDADKLLYLGDNAGEIVFDKIFIRTIKECYPHLQIDFATRGEPIMNDVTEEDAYMVGIDTYANIINNGTDIPGTILEHCSDSFVNVFNEADVIISKGQG
;
A
#
# COMPACT_ATOMS: atom_id res chain seq x y z
N PRO A 1 -10.64 -12.75 10.23
CA PRO A 1 -9.91 -11.66 10.94
C PRO A 1 -9.83 -11.91 12.46
N TYR A 2 -10.95 -12.16 13.18
CA TYR A 2 -10.98 -12.25 14.65
C TYR A 2 -10.07 -13.32 15.26
N ILE A 3 -9.94 -14.50 14.66
CA ILE A 3 -9.06 -15.57 15.17
C ILE A 3 -7.60 -15.14 15.00
N ALA A 4 -7.23 -14.62 13.82
CA ALA A 4 -5.89 -14.12 13.55
C ALA A 4 -5.50 -13.00 14.53
N HIS A 5 -6.40 -12.05 14.76
CA HIS A 5 -6.22 -10.96 15.73
C HIS A 5 -5.91 -11.49 17.16
N LYS A 6 -6.71 -12.44 17.68
CA LYS A 6 -6.48 -13.04 19.00
C LYS A 6 -5.14 -13.77 19.07
N ILE A 7 -4.77 -14.51 18.02
CA ILE A 7 -3.48 -15.20 17.95
C ILE A 7 -2.33 -14.19 17.99
N GLN A 8 -2.42 -13.11 17.23
CA GLN A 8 -1.36 -12.09 17.18
C GLN A 8 -1.21 -11.33 18.51
N ARG A 9 -2.33 -11.01 19.20
CA ARG A 9 -2.26 -10.43 20.55
C ARG A 9 -1.57 -11.36 21.53
N ALA A 10 -1.96 -12.64 21.57
CA ALA A 10 -1.30 -13.63 22.42
C ALA A 10 0.20 -13.77 22.07
N LEU A 11 0.56 -13.72 20.79
CA LEU A 11 1.96 -13.77 20.34
C LEU A 11 2.76 -12.57 20.88
N LYS A 12 2.21 -11.35 20.77
CA LYS A 12 2.85 -10.12 21.31
C LYS A 12 3.07 -10.22 22.82
N GLU A 13 2.09 -10.74 23.57
CA GLU A 13 2.19 -10.95 25.02
C GLU A 13 3.25 -11.99 25.36
N ILE A 14 3.26 -13.17 24.71
CA ILE A 14 4.24 -14.25 24.96
C ILE A 14 5.67 -13.80 24.64
N LEU A 15 5.84 -13.03 23.55
CA LEU A 15 7.16 -12.55 23.12
C LEU A 15 7.59 -11.27 23.86
N GLU A 16 6.73 -10.68 24.68
CA GLU A 16 6.94 -9.36 25.32
C GLU A 16 7.39 -8.31 24.29
N ASN A 17 6.84 -8.38 23.06
CA ASN A 17 7.19 -7.53 21.95
C ASN A 17 5.93 -6.97 21.26
N PRO A 18 5.75 -5.64 21.23
CA PRO A 18 4.57 -5.02 20.60
C PRO A 18 4.53 -5.15 19.07
N ASP A 19 5.68 -5.33 18.41
CA ASP A 19 5.78 -5.58 16.98
C ASP A 19 6.79 -6.68 16.67
N PRO A 20 6.38 -7.97 16.72
CA PRO A 20 7.26 -9.08 16.41
C PRO A 20 7.81 -9.08 14.99
N TYR A 21 7.15 -8.39 14.06
CA TYR A 21 7.48 -8.36 12.62
C TYR A 21 8.23 -7.07 12.19
N GLN A 22 8.57 -6.17 13.12
CA GLN A 22 9.20 -4.88 12.82
C GLN A 22 10.47 -5.01 11.97
N LYS A 23 11.33 -6.00 12.30
CA LYS A 23 12.59 -6.21 11.57
C LYS A 23 12.36 -6.64 10.13
N GLU A 24 11.41 -7.57 9.94
CA GLU A 24 11.02 -8.07 8.63
C GLU A 24 10.39 -6.97 7.79
N LYS A 25 9.46 -6.19 8.35
CA LYS A 25 8.83 -5.07 7.68
C LYS A 25 9.85 -4.04 7.20
N ARG A 26 10.75 -3.62 8.10
CA ARG A 26 11.85 -2.70 7.76
C ARG A 26 12.76 -3.26 6.67
N TYR A 27 13.10 -4.54 6.74
CA TYR A 27 13.92 -5.20 5.74
C TYR A 27 13.24 -5.17 4.36
N PHE A 28 11.96 -5.54 4.27
CA PHE A 28 11.21 -5.54 3.01
C PHE A 28 11.08 -4.13 2.43
N ASN A 29 10.75 -3.14 3.25
CA ASN A 29 10.71 -1.74 2.84
C ASN A 29 12.08 -1.29 2.28
N GLN A 30 13.17 -1.61 2.96
CA GLN A 30 14.52 -1.24 2.52
C GLN A 30 14.93 -1.91 1.21
N GLU A 31 14.63 -3.20 1.03
CA GLU A 31 14.94 -3.90 -0.21
C GLU A 31 14.18 -3.30 -1.40
N MET A 32 12.90 -3.00 -1.23
CA MET A 32 12.11 -2.38 -2.30
C MET A 32 12.52 -0.94 -2.58
N LEU A 33 12.88 -0.16 -1.56
CA LEU A 33 13.43 1.20 -1.75
C LEU A 33 14.74 1.22 -2.57
N LYS A 34 15.56 0.18 -2.52
CA LYS A 34 16.76 0.08 -3.39
C LYS A 34 16.39 -0.01 -4.87
N LEU A 35 15.21 -0.51 -5.19
CA LEU A 35 14.72 -0.69 -6.56
C LEU A 35 13.79 0.45 -7.01
N GLU A 36 13.51 1.41 -6.12
CA GLU A 36 12.57 2.49 -6.37
C GLU A 36 12.92 3.28 -7.65
N GLY A 37 14.20 3.54 -7.89
CA GLY A 37 14.67 4.21 -9.10
C GLY A 37 14.35 3.45 -10.40
N ASP A 38 14.45 2.12 -10.38
CA ASP A 38 14.08 1.27 -11.51
C ASP A 38 12.57 1.34 -11.78
N PHE A 39 11.76 1.36 -10.72
CA PHE A 39 10.30 1.45 -10.83
C PHE A 39 9.85 2.82 -11.35
N TYR A 40 10.47 3.90 -10.87
CA TYR A 40 10.20 5.23 -11.42
C TYR A 40 10.56 5.33 -12.89
N ALA A 41 11.73 4.83 -13.30
CA ALA A 41 12.14 4.84 -14.71
C ALA A 41 11.14 4.05 -15.59
N LEU A 42 10.60 2.95 -15.09
CA LEU A 42 9.58 2.16 -15.79
C LEU A 42 8.29 2.99 -16.01
N VAL A 43 7.82 3.68 -14.98
CA VAL A 43 6.61 4.51 -15.05
C VAL A 43 6.83 5.73 -15.94
N GLU A 44 7.93 6.47 -15.75
CA GLU A 44 8.23 7.72 -16.49
C GLU A 44 8.48 7.48 -17.98
N SER A 45 8.99 6.30 -18.36
CA SER A 45 9.21 5.94 -19.78
C SER A 45 7.94 5.48 -20.51
N ALA A 46 6.84 5.30 -19.79
CA ALA A 46 5.62 4.75 -20.35
C ALA A 46 4.80 5.80 -21.15
N VAL A 47 4.09 5.34 -22.17
CA VAL A 47 3.13 6.18 -22.91
C VAL A 47 1.97 6.64 -22.02
N ASN A 48 1.57 5.78 -21.08
CA ASN A 48 0.56 6.08 -20.06
C ASN A 48 1.13 5.78 -18.67
N PRO A 49 1.77 6.76 -17.99
CA PRO A 49 2.39 6.56 -16.68
C PRO A 49 1.41 6.07 -15.62
N LEU A 50 0.16 6.57 -15.61
CA LEU A 50 -0.84 6.19 -14.62
C LEU A 50 -1.24 4.71 -14.75
N ASP A 51 -1.40 4.19 -15.97
CA ASP A 51 -1.69 2.77 -16.21
C ASP A 51 -0.54 1.86 -15.73
N ILE A 52 0.69 2.26 -16.01
CA ILE A 52 1.87 1.49 -15.58
C ILE A 52 2.04 1.53 -14.07
N ALA A 53 1.83 2.69 -13.43
CA ALA A 53 1.90 2.82 -11.98
C ALA A 53 0.82 1.99 -11.26
N LEU A 54 -0.41 1.95 -11.80
CA LEU A 54 -1.48 1.07 -11.30
C LEU A 54 -1.09 -0.41 -11.40
N LYS A 55 -0.59 -0.83 -12.56
CA LYS A 55 -0.12 -2.22 -12.77
C LYS A 55 1.03 -2.56 -11.84
N LEU A 56 1.94 -1.64 -11.63
CA LEU A 56 3.07 -1.79 -10.71
C LEU A 56 2.56 -1.96 -9.26
N ALA A 57 1.64 -1.12 -8.80
CA ALA A 57 1.03 -1.24 -7.48
C ALA A 57 0.29 -2.58 -7.31
N ALA A 58 -0.46 -3.02 -8.32
CA ALA A 58 -1.11 -4.33 -8.32
C ALA A 58 -0.10 -5.49 -8.31
N ALA A 59 1.03 -5.36 -9.02
CA ALA A 59 2.10 -6.35 -9.02
C ALA A 59 2.79 -6.48 -7.67
N GLY A 60 2.91 -5.39 -6.90
CA GLY A 60 3.45 -5.39 -5.54
C GLY A 60 2.76 -6.39 -4.62
N ASN A 61 1.46 -6.55 -4.76
CA ASN A 61 0.67 -7.54 -3.98
C ASN A 61 0.94 -9.01 -4.37
N ILE A 62 1.64 -9.26 -5.48
CA ILE A 62 1.98 -10.62 -5.95
C ILE A 62 3.35 -11.06 -5.42
N ILE A 63 4.19 -10.09 -5.03
CA ILE A 63 5.49 -10.38 -4.46
C ILE A 63 5.28 -11.01 -3.08
N ASP A 64 5.77 -12.24 -2.93
CA ASP A 64 5.72 -12.93 -1.65
C ASP A 64 6.85 -12.42 -0.75
N PHE A 65 6.52 -11.56 0.21
CA PHE A 65 7.45 -11.09 1.24
C PHE A 65 7.62 -12.10 2.38
N GLY A 66 7.33 -13.39 2.11
CA GLY A 66 7.50 -14.47 3.08
C GLY A 66 8.95 -15.00 3.18
N PRO A 67 9.21 -15.84 4.20
CA PRO A 67 10.52 -16.47 4.36
C PRO A 67 10.93 -17.30 3.15
N GLY A 68 12.14 -17.05 2.62
CA GLY A 68 12.71 -17.82 1.52
C GLY A 68 12.40 -17.29 0.11
N TYR A 69 11.63 -16.22 -0.02
CA TYR A 69 11.47 -15.56 -1.31
C TYR A 69 12.76 -14.80 -1.68
N ASP A 70 13.16 -14.94 -2.95
CA ASP A 70 14.33 -14.24 -3.48
C ASP A 70 13.97 -12.81 -3.87
N LEU A 71 14.32 -11.86 -3.01
CA LEU A 71 14.16 -10.41 -3.23
C LEU A 71 15.29 -9.79 -4.07
N SER A 72 16.09 -10.61 -4.78
CA SER A 72 17.08 -10.06 -5.69
C SER A 72 16.42 -9.18 -6.75
N ARG A 73 17.14 -8.12 -7.16
CA ARG A 73 16.68 -7.16 -8.17
C ARG A 73 16.13 -7.85 -9.42
N ASP A 74 16.83 -8.83 -9.92
CA ASP A 74 16.48 -9.52 -11.17
C ASP A 74 15.18 -10.32 -11.02
N ASN A 75 14.98 -11.01 -9.88
CA ASN A 75 13.77 -11.78 -9.60
C ASN A 75 12.56 -10.88 -9.38
N VAL A 76 12.71 -9.80 -8.61
CA VAL A 76 11.64 -8.82 -8.38
C VAL A 76 11.22 -8.17 -9.70
N LEU A 77 12.16 -7.66 -10.51
CA LEU A 77 11.84 -7.04 -11.80
C LEU A 77 11.21 -8.03 -12.79
N LYS A 78 11.63 -9.30 -12.76
CA LYS A 78 11.02 -10.36 -13.57
C LYS A 78 9.57 -10.60 -13.15
N THR A 79 9.32 -10.80 -11.85
CA THR A 79 7.96 -11.01 -11.29
C THR A 79 7.02 -9.87 -11.65
N ILE A 80 7.50 -8.63 -11.54
CA ILE A 80 6.74 -7.44 -11.91
C ILE A 80 6.39 -7.45 -13.40
N LYS A 81 7.37 -7.68 -14.28
CA LYS A 81 7.14 -7.73 -15.73
C LYS A 81 6.11 -8.80 -16.10
N GLU A 82 6.27 -10.01 -15.59
CA GLU A 82 5.32 -11.11 -15.82
C GLU A 82 3.92 -10.80 -15.29
N SER A 83 3.81 -10.06 -14.19
CA SER A 83 2.53 -9.61 -13.65
C SER A 83 1.88 -8.54 -14.52
N MET A 84 2.68 -7.58 -15.01
CA MET A 84 2.18 -6.48 -15.85
C MET A 84 1.75 -6.93 -17.25
N GLU A 85 2.23 -8.08 -17.72
CA GLU A 85 1.79 -8.70 -18.99
C GLU A 85 0.40 -9.34 -18.89
N LYS A 86 -0.12 -9.55 -17.67
CA LYS A 86 -1.50 -10.05 -17.49
C LYS A 86 -2.48 -8.94 -17.89
N ASP A 87 -3.49 -9.33 -18.67
CA ASP A 87 -4.55 -8.42 -19.10
C ASP A 87 -5.33 -7.90 -17.87
N TYR A 88 -5.10 -6.65 -17.54
CA TYR A 88 -6.02 -5.90 -16.70
C TYR A 88 -7.12 -5.32 -17.59
N SER A 89 -8.37 -5.40 -17.13
CA SER A 89 -9.47 -4.83 -17.87
C SER A 89 -9.24 -3.34 -18.13
N GLN A 90 -9.15 -2.96 -19.41
CA GLN A 90 -9.02 -1.58 -19.85
C GLN A 90 -10.18 -0.73 -19.29
N GLU A 91 -11.36 -1.32 -19.11
CA GLU A 91 -12.54 -0.67 -18.54
C GLU A 91 -12.33 -0.25 -17.08
N VAL A 92 -11.66 -1.09 -16.28
CA VAL A 92 -11.34 -0.78 -14.86
C VAL A 92 -10.39 0.41 -14.79
N PHE A 93 -9.36 0.44 -15.62
CA PHE A 93 -8.44 1.58 -15.68
C PHE A 93 -9.17 2.87 -16.07
N VAL A 94 -9.98 2.84 -17.14
CA VAL A 94 -10.72 4.02 -17.61
C VAL A 94 -11.68 4.53 -16.53
N SER A 95 -12.38 3.62 -15.83
CA SER A 95 -13.28 3.97 -14.75
C SER A 95 -12.55 4.62 -13.57
N LEU A 96 -11.40 4.07 -13.17
CA LEU A 96 -10.56 4.65 -12.11
C LEU A 96 -10.03 6.03 -12.51
N ALA A 97 -9.48 6.17 -13.71
CA ALA A 97 -8.94 7.44 -14.19
C ALA A 97 -10.03 8.54 -14.26
N SER A 98 -11.26 8.17 -14.67
CA SER A 98 -12.40 9.09 -14.67
C SER A 98 -12.79 9.48 -13.23
N ALA A 99 -12.88 8.51 -12.31
CA ALA A 99 -13.24 8.79 -10.93
C ALA A 99 -12.20 9.73 -10.27
N LEU A 100 -10.90 9.47 -10.45
CA LEU A 100 -9.83 10.31 -9.89
C LEU A 100 -9.82 11.74 -10.47
N LYS A 101 -10.23 11.90 -11.72
CA LYS A 101 -10.30 13.23 -12.37
C LYS A 101 -11.35 14.13 -11.73
N ASP A 102 -12.47 13.54 -11.34
CA ASP A 102 -13.65 14.28 -10.84
C ASP A 102 -13.70 14.33 -9.29
N ALA A 103 -12.78 13.64 -8.61
CA ALA A 103 -12.70 13.57 -7.15
C ALA A 103 -11.91 14.74 -6.55
N ASP A 104 -12.27 15.14 -5.34
CA ASP A 104 -11.49 16.05 -4.49
C ASP A 104 -10.69 15.28 -3.43
N LYS A 105 -11.23 14.12 -2.95
CA LYS A 105 -10.66 13.32 -1.86
C LYS A 105 -10.47 11.86 -2.25
N LEU A 106 -9.25 11.37 -2.15
CA LEU A 106 -8.88 9.97 -2.30
C LEU A 106 -8.44 9.39 -0.95
N LEU A 107 -9.06 8.30 -0.52
CA LEU A 107 -8.58 7.47 0.56
C LEU A 107 -7.88 6.22 -0.02
N TYR A 108 -6.61 6.05 0.32
CA TYR A 108 -5.81 4.90 -0.08
C TYR A 108 -5.56 3.99 1.12
N LEU A 109 -6.13 2.79 1.12
CA LEU A 109 -5.95 1.81 2.20
C LEU A 109 -4.72 0.95 1.90
N GLY A 110 -3.63 1.17 2.63
CA GLY A 110 -2.41 0.38 2.52
C GLY A 110 -2.56 -1.02 3.12
N ASP A 111 -1.75 -1.98 2.63
CA ASP A 111 -1.77 -3.36 3.11
C ASP A 111 -0.42 -3.74 3.72
N ASN A 112 0.59 -4.14 2.95
CA ASN A 112 1.79 -4.78 3.48
C ASN A 112 3.07 -3.95 3.33
N ALA A 113 4.01 -4.19 4.26
CA ALA A 113 5.40 -3.72 4.14
C ALA A 113 6.06 -4.33 2.89
N GLY A 114 6.96 -3.57 2.25
CA GLY A 114 7.53 -3.87 0.94
C GLY A 114 6.60 -3.45 -0.19
N GLU A 115 5.35 -3.87 -0.18
CA GLU A 115 4.32 -3.46 -1.14
C GLU A 115 4.10 -1.94 -1.14
N ILE A 116 4.16 -1.30 0.02
CA ILE A 116 3.98 0.14 0.20
C ILE A 116 4.90 1.00 -0.69
N VAL A 117 6.05 0.50 -1.10
CA VAL A 117 6.95 1.23 -2.02
C VAL A 117 6.34 1.36 -3.41
N PHE A 118 5.64 0.35 -3.88
CA PHE A 118 4.89 0.40 -5.15
C PHE A 118 3.67 1.31 -5.03
N ASP A 119 3.00 1.30 -3.88
CA ASP A 119 1.90 2.21 -3.58
C ASP A 119 2.35 3.67 -3.60
N LYS A 120 3.52 3.97 -3.02
CA LYS A 120 4.12 5.31 -3.09
C LYS A 120 4.29 5.80 -4.53
N ILE A 121 4.78 4.94 -5.41
CA ILE A 121 4.98 5.29 -6.82
C ILE A 121 3.64 5.59 -7.50
N PHE A 122 2.62 4.79 -7.20
CA PHE A 122 1.28 5.00 -7.75
C PHE A 122 0.65 6.30 -7.20
N ILE A 123 0.74 6.55 -5.90
CA ILE A 123 0.25 7.77 -5.25
C ILE A 123 0.95 9.01 -5.81
N ARG A 124 2.28 8.97 -5.97
CA ARG A 124 3.04 10.03 -6.65
C ARG A 124 2.49 10.30 -8.05
N THR A 125 2.31 9.26 -8.85
CA THR A 125 1.82 9.38 -10.23
C THR A 125 0.39 9.94 -10.27
N ILE A 126 -0.49 9.52 -9.35
CA ILE A 126 -1.83 10.11 -9.18
C ILE A 126 -1.71 11.61 -8.88
N LYS A 127 -0.83 12.00 -7.95
CA LYS A 127 -0.65 13.39 -7.55
C LYS A 127 -0.09 14.26 -8.67
N GLU A 128 0.78 13.70 -9.51
CA GLU A 128 1.30 14.37 -10.71
C GLU A 128 0.21 14.55 -11.78
N CYS A 129 -0.66 13.56 -11.99
CA CYS A 129 -1.77 13.64 -12.94
C CYS A 129 -2.93 14.52 -12.45
N TYR A 130 -3.19 14.52 -11.13
CA TYR A 130 -4.31 15.20 -10.48
C TYR A 130 -3.83 16.03 -9.27
N PRO A 131 -3.15 17.17 -9.48
CA PRO A 131 -2.52 17.94 -8.39
C PRO A 131 -3.52 18.50 -7.36
N HIS A 132 -4.80 18.67 -7.74
CA HIS A 132 -5.87 19.14 -6.86
C HIS A 132 -6.31 18.10 -5.83
N LEU A 133 -6.14 16.81 -6.13
CA LEU A 133 -6.65 15.72 -5.32
C LEU A 133 -5.97 15.67 -3.95
N GLN A 134 -6.76 15.71 -2.88
CA GLN A 134 -6.29 15.42 -1.53
C GLN A 134 -6.20 13.92 -1.36
N ILE A 135 -5.07 13.42 -0.89
CA ILE A 135 -4.84 11.99 -0.72
C ILE A 135 -4.55 11.71 0.75
N ASP A 136 -5.36 10.85 1.35
CA ASP A 136 -5.11 10.27 2.68
C ASP A 136 -4.67 8.81 2.50
N PHE A 137 -3.51 8.47 3.05
CA PHE A 137 -2.99 7.10 3.08
C PHE A 137 -3.22 6.49 4.45
N ALA A 138 -4.02 5.44 4.51
CA ALA A 138 -4.40 4.80 5.75
C ALA A 138 -3.53 3.58 6.06
N THR A 139 -3.05 3.52 7.29
CA THR A 139 -2.30 2.41 7.89
C THR A 139 -3.09 1.74 9.00
N ARG A 140 -2.57 0.65 9.57
CA ARG A 140 -3.09 0.11 10.83
C ARG A 140 -2.75 1.05 11.99
N GLY A 141 -3.64 1.09 12.99
CA GLY A 141 -3.45 1.89 14.20
C GLY A 141 -2.33 1.34 15.09
N GLU A 142 -2.18 0.02 15.09
CA GLU A 142 -1.13 -0.70 15.78
C GLU A 142 -0.54 -1.82 14.92
N PRO A 143 0.70 -2.26 15.22
CA PRO A 143 1.33 -3.35 14.46
C PRO A 143 0.49 -4.62 14.46
N ILE A 144 0.30 -5.20 13.29
CA ILE A 144 -0.34 -6.51 13.10
C ILE A 144 0.30 -7.22 11.90
N MET A 145 0.91 -8.37 12.14
CA MET A 145 1.62 -9.12 11.10
C MET A 145 2.58 -8.21 10.31
N ASN A 146 2.57 -8.32 8.99
CA ASN A 146 3.35 -7.48 8.07
C ASN A 146 2.58 -6.27 7.52
N ASP A 147 1.38 -5.99 8.06
CA ASP A 147 0.60 -4.81 7.67
C ASP A 147 1.37 -3.52 7.98
N VAL A 148 1.18 -2.51 7.14
CA VAL A 148 1.86 -1.22 7.31
C VAL A 148 1.31 -0.42 8.48
N THR A 149 2.22 0.24 9.19
CA THR A 149 1.94 1.23 10.23
C THR A 149 2.39 2.63 9.78
N GLU A 150 2.08 3.67 10.57
CA GLU A 150 2.56 5.02 10.29
C GLU A 150 4.10 5.06 10.20
N GLU A 151 4.83 4.29 11.03
CA GLU A 151 6.29 4.19 10.97
C GLU A 151 6.75 3.71 9.60
N ASP A 152 6.11 2.69 9.02
CA ASP A 152 6.42 2.18 7.69
C ASP A 152 6.15 3.24 6.61
N ALA A 153 5.01 3.93 6.71
CA ALA A 153 4.61 4.97 5.74
C ALA A 153 5.57 6.16 5.74
N TYR A 154 5.98 6.65 6.92
CA TYR A 154 7.02 7.69 7.03
C TYR A 154 8.38 7.21 6.55
N MET A 155 8.76 5.97 6.89
CA MET A 155 10.03 5.39 6.47
C MET A 155 10.19 5.37 4.95
N VAL A 156 9.13 5.04 4.21
CA VAL A 156 9.19 5.01 2.74
C VAL A 156 8.91 6.37 2.10
N GLY A 157 8.45 7.38 2.85
CA GLY A 157 8.23 8.74 2.37
C GLY A 157 6.88 8.94 1.68
N ILE A 158 5.82 8.28 2.14
CA ILE A 158 4.43 8.51 1.70
C ILE A 158 4.01 9.95 1.97
N ASP A 159 4.45 10.54 3.10
CA ASP A 159 4.15 11.89 3.54
C ASP A 159 4.55 13.00 2.55
N THR A 160 5.38 12.67 1.58
CA THR A 160 5.72 13.58 0.46
C THR A 160 4.52 13.84 -0.46
N TYR A 161 3.59 12.89 -0.59
CA TYR A 161 2.53 12.91 -1.58
C TYR A 161 1.12 12.78 -1.00
N ALA A 162 0.98 12.28 0.23
CA ALA A 162 -0.29 12.03 0.90
C ALA A 162 -0.21 12.33 2.39
N ASN A 163 -1.36 12.65 3.02
CA ASN A 163 -1.45 12.66 4.47
C ASN A 163 -1.45 11.23 4.98
N ILE A 164 -0.67 10.95 6.02
CA ILE A 164 -0.68 9.65 6.67
C ILE A 164 -1.71 9.70 7.80
N ILE A 165 -2.63 8.74 7.79
CA ILE A 165 -3.62 8.52 8.85
C ILE A 165 -3.58 7.05 9.27
N ASN A 166 -4.16 6.71 10.41
CA ASN A 166 -4.33 5.32 10.81
C ASN A 166 -5.79 4.98 11.08
N ASN A 167 -6.15 3.70 10.96
CA ASN A 167 -7.51 3.25 11.15
C ASN A 167 -7.91 3.03 12.63
N GLY A 168 -6.99 3.20 13.58
CA GLY A 168 -7.22 3.10 15.03
C GLY A 168 -7.33 1.68 15.56
N THR A 169 -7.02 0.64 14.77
CA THR A 169 -7.15 -0.76 15.19
C THR A 169 -5.92 -1.61 14.84
N ASP A 170 -5.74 -2.71 15.56
CA ASP A 170 -4.77 -3.77 15.31
C ASP A 170 -5.42 -5.03 14.67
N ILE A 171 -6.60 -4.89 14.09
CA ILE A 171 -7.28 -5.98 13.39
C ILE A 171 -6.76 -6.07 11.95
N PRO A 172 -6.39 -7.27 11.44
CA PRO A 172 -6.03 -7.42 10.03
C PRO A 172 -7.17 -7.01 9.10
N GLY A 173 -6.87 -6.15 8.14
CA GLY A 173 -7.86 -5.56 7.23
C GLY A 173 -8.58 -4.36 7.86
N THR A 174 -9.40 -3.67 7.05
CA THR A 174 -10.19 -2.52 7.49
C THR A 174 -11.63 -2.94 7.75
N ILE A 175 -11.96 -3.15 9.03
CA ILE A 175 -13.33 -3.46 9.47
C ILE A 175 -13.89 -2.21 10.14
N LEU A 176 -14.74 -1.47 9.44
CA LEU A 176 -15.21 -0.13 9.84
C LEU A 176 -15.80 -0.08 11.26
N GLU A 177 -16.47 -1.15 11.69
CA GLU A 177 -17.05 -1.26 13.04
C GLU A 177 -16.00 -1.26 14.17
N HIS A 178 -14.73 -1.49 13.84
CA HIS A 178 -13.63 -1.52 14.79
C HIS A 178 -12.62 -0.39 14.58
N CYS A 179 -12.83 0.41 13.54
CA CYS A 179 -12.00 1.57 13.27
C CYS A 179 -12.36 2.75 14.19
N SER A 180 -11.46 3.71 14.33
CA SER A 180 -11.74 4.94 15.07
C SER A 180 -12.79 5.79 14.37
N ASP A 181 -13.57 6.55 15.14
CA ASP A 181 -14.56 7.48 14.58
C ASP A 181 -13.94 8.48 13.61
N SER A 182 -12.71 8.94 13.89
CA SER A 182 -11.97 9.84 13.01
C SER A 182 -11.67 9.22 11.65
N PHE A 183 -11.26 7.94 11.63
CA PHE A 183 -11.04 7.22 10.37
C PHE A 183 -12.35 6.98 9.61
N VAL A 184 -13.41 6.57 10.30
CA VAL A 184 -14.73 6.35 9.68
C VAL A 184 -15.26 7.63 9.04
N ASN A 185 -15.02 8.80 9.63
CA ASN A 185 -15.38 10.09 9.02
C ASN A 185 -14.61 10.31 7.71
N VAL A 186 -13.29 10.10 7.67
CA VAL A 186 -12.48 10.21 6.45
C VAL A 186 -12.95 9.22 5.39
N PHE A 187 -13.25 7.98 5.78
CA PHE A 187 -13.78 6.95 4.88
C PHE A 187 -15.09 7.37 4.21
N ASN A 188 -16.02 7.96 4.99
CA ASN A 188 -17.32 8.41 4.49
C ASN A 188 -17.24 9.69 3.65
N GLU A 189 -16.21 10.52 3.83
CA GLU A 189 -16.00 11.76 3.10
C GLU A 189 -15.18 11.58 1.81
N ALA A 190 -14.57 10.41 1.60
CA ALA A 190 -13.78 10.13 0.41
C ALA A 190 -14.66 9.95 -0.82
N ASP A 191 -14.32 10.62 -1.92
CA ASP A 191 -14.98 10.45 -3.22
C ASP A 191 -14.55 9.17 -3.91
N VAL A 192 -13.29 8.78 -3.71
CA VAL A 192 -12.69 7.55 -4.23
C VAL A 192 -11.95 6.83 -3.12
N ILE A 193 -12.13 5.52 -3.05
CA ILE A 193 -11.39 4.65 -2.13
C ILE A 193 -10.64 3.60 -2.95
N ILE A 194 -9.32 3.53 -2.76
CA ILE A 194 -8.49 2.45 -3.29
C ILE A 194 -8.08 1.56 -2.14
N SER A 195 -8.43 0.29 -2.21
CA SER A 195 -8.06 -0.72 -1.21
C SER A 195 -7.05 -1.69 -1.81
N LYS A 196 -5.97 -1.94 -1.06
CA LYS A 196 -4.95 -2.93 -1.42
C LYS A 196 -5.15 -4.19 -0.60
N GLY A 197 -5.07 -5.36 -1.26
CA GLY A 197 -5.21 -6.66 -0.58
C GLY A 197 -6.45 -6.75 0.30
N GLN A 198 -6.22 -6.81 1.60
CA GLN A 198 -7.26 -6.78 2.65
C GLN A 198 -7.26 -5.44 3.40
N GLY A 199 -6.65 -4.43 2.81
CA GLY A 199 -6.54 -3.08 3.34
C GLY A 199 -7.84 -2.40 3.71
#